data_ff3ff4bf3611f949b7eb61111db24162
#
_entry.id   ff3ff4bf3611f949b7eb61111db24162
#
_cell.length_a   1.000
_cell.length_b   1.000
_cell.length_c   1.000
_cell.angle_alpha   90.00
_cell.angle_beta   90.00
_cell.angle_gamma   90.00
#
_symmetry.space_group_name_H-M   'P 1'
#
loop_
_entity.id
_entity.type
_entity.pdbx_description
1 polymer ?
#
loop_
_entity_poly.entity_id
_entity_poly.type
_entity_poly.pdbx_seq_one_letter_code
_entity_poly.pdbx_strand_id
1 'polypeptide(L)'
;ERVVRERMSSQDIDEITPQSLINIRPIVASIKEFFGSSQLSQFMDQANPLTGLTHKRRLSALGPGGLAGHKSGSSRRTNVPTAVRDVHNSHYSRMCPIETPEGPNIGLIGSLALYARVNEYGFIEAPFRRVENGVATDQIDWMTADEEEKHVIAPANTPLDPKTNEFITTDAEGKIVRPHTVIARTRDFDGSF
;
A
#
# COMPACT_ATOMS: atom_id res chain seq x y z
N GLU A 1 -19.09 9.76 -20.39
CA GLU A 1 -18.91 9.35 -21.79
C GLU A 1 -20.25 9.02 -22.46
N ARG A 2 -21.05 8.06 -21.94
CA ARG A 2 -22.33 7.64 -22.54
C ARG A 2 -23.28 8.82 -22.81
N VAL A 3 -23.49 9.70 -21.82
CA VAL A 3 -24.38 10.88 -21.95
C VAL A 3 -23.88 11.89 -22.99
N VAL A 4 -22.57 12.07 -23.06
CA VAL A 4 -21.95 12.94 -24.08
C VAL A 4 -22.18 12.39 -25.48
N ARG A 5 -21.95 11.08 -25.67
CA ARG A 5 -22.16 10.41 -26.95
C ARG A 5 -23.63 10.45 -27.39
N GLU A 6 -24.55 10.27 -26.47
CA GLU A 6 -26.00 10.35 -26.70
C GLU A 6 -26.45 11.75 -27.12
N ARG A 7 -25.89 12.78 -26.48
CA ARG A 7 -26.16 14.17 -26.86
C ARG A 7 -25.55 14.58 -28.20
N MET A 8 -24.34 14.09 -28.50
CA MET A 8 -23.70 14.30 -29.78
C MET A 8 -24.48 13.71 -30.95
N SER A 9 -25.20 12.61 -30.73
CA SER A 9 -26.04 11.99 -31.78
C SER A 9 -27.42 12.63 -31.95
N SER A 10 -27.88 13.42 -30.97
CA SER A 10 -29.23 14.00 -30.94
C SER A 10 -29.28 15.52 -31.22
N GLN A 11 -28.13 16.21 -31.25
CA GLN A 11 -28.05 17.66 -31.49
C GLN A 11 -27.36 17.97 -32.81
N ASP A 12 -27.73 19.12 -33.43
CA ASP A 12 -27.09 19.60 -34.64
C ASP A 12 -25.63 20.00 -34.38
N ILE A 13 -24.77 19.57 -35.30
CA ILE A 13 -23.30 19.70 -35.16
C ILE A 13 -22.86 21.17 -35.05
N ASP A 14 -23.57 22.08 -35.71
CA ASP A 14 -23.23 23.51 -35.78
C ASP A 14 -23.51 24.26 -34.47
N GLU A 15 -24.37 23.74 -33.59
CA GLU A 15 -24.73 24.37 -32.31
C GLU A 15 -24.05 23.70 -31.09
N ILE A 16 -23.25 22.66 -31.30
CA ILE A 16 -22.62 21.91 -30.22
C ILE A 16 -21.46 22.69 -29.58
N THR A 17 -21.62 23.02 -28.30
CA THR A 17 -20.53 23.52 -27.45
C THR A 17 -20.13 22.50 -26.42
N PRO A 18 -18.86 22.48 -25.95
CA PRO A 18 -18.45 21.57 -24.88
C PRO A 18 -19.32 21.68 -23.62
N GLN A 19 -19.79 22.86 -23.32
CA GLN A 19 -20.66 23.13 -22.15
C GLN A 19 -22.07 22.54 -22.31
N SER A 20 -22.61 22.50 -23.52
CA SER A 20 -23.93 21.91 -23.81
C SER A 20 -23.88 20.38 -23.73
N LEU A 21 -22.74 19.77 -24.07
CA LEU A 21 -22.55 18.31 -24.05
C LEU A 21 -22.33 17.74 -22.65
N ILE A 22 -21.67 18.52 -21.77
CA ILE A 22 -21.31 18.04 -20.45
C ILE A 22 -22.50 18.15 -19.49
N ASN A 23 -22.89 17.00 -18.91
CA ASN A 23 -23.87 16.95 -17.83
C ASN A 23 -23.17 16.65 -16.51
N ILE A 24 -23.14 17.61 -15.61
CA ILE A 24 -22.51 17.49 -14.29
C ILE A 24 -23.38 16.71 -13.27
N ARG A 25 -24.69 16.55 -13.53
CA ARG A 25 -25.63 15.94 -12.58
C ARG A 25 -25.23 14.52 -12.14
N PRO A 26 -24.81 13.60 -13.04
CA PRO A 26 -24.38 12.25 -12.63
C PRO A 26 -23.14 12.28 -11.74
N ILE A 27 -22.19 13.19 -11.99
CA ILE A 27 -20.98 13.35 -11.18
C ILE A 27 -21.34 13.87 -9.78
N VAL A 28 -22.15 14.90 -9.73
CA VAL A 28 -22.64 15.47 -8.45
C VAL A 28 -23.46 14.45 -7.66
N ALA A 29 -24.29 13.64 -8.34
CA ALA A 29 -25.04 12.57 -7.70
C ALA A 29 -24.13 11.52 -7.07
N SER A 30 -23.12 11.05 -7.80
CA SER A 30 -22.13 10.07 -7.28
C SER A 30 -21.33 10.60 -6.09
N ILE A 31 -20.94 11.88 -6.13
CA ILE A 31 -20.23 12.52 -5.01
C ILE A 31 -21.14 12.61 -3.78
N LYS A 32 -22.38 13.04 -3.97
CA LYS A 32 -23.37 13.12 -2.86
C LYS A 32 -23.70 11.75 -2.28
N GLU A 33 -23.81 10.74 -3.12
CA GLU A 33 -24.03 9.35 -2.69
C GLU A 33 -22.86 8.84 -1.87
N PHE A 34 -21.62 9.08 -2.33
CA PHE A 34 -20.42 8.67 -1.60
C PHE A 34 -20.37 9.32 -0.21
N PHE A 35 -20.49 10.64 -0.12
CA PHE A 35 -20.41 11.34 1.17
C PHE A 35 -21.63 11.14 2.07
N GLY A 36 -22.79 10.83 1.52
CA GLY A 36 -24.03 10.67 2.29
C GLY A 36 -24.33 9.23 2.76
N SER A 37 -23.92 8.23 2.01
CA SER A 37 -24.33 6.83 2.26
C SER A 37 -23.20 5.80 2.23
N SER A 38 -21.99 6.17 1.84
CA SER A 38 -20.87 5.21 1.81
C SER A 38 -20.37 4.86 3.21
N GLN A 39 -20.08 3.57 3.44
CA GLN A 39 -19.41 3.09 4.66
C GLN A 39 -17.99 3.63 4.83
N LEU A 40 -17.37 4.06 3.74
CA LEU A 40 -15.99 4.62 3.75
C LEU A 40 -15.98 6.10 4.17
N SER A 41 -17.11 6.79 4.05
CA SER A 41 -17.27 8.16 4.52
C SER A 41 -17.68 8.14 5.98
N GLN A 42 -16.77 8.53 6.87
CA GLN A 42 -16.96 8.51 8.33
C GLN A 42 -16.81 9.91 8.91
N PHE A 43 -17.38 10.10 10.11
CA PHE A 43 -17.22 11.35 10.83
C PHE A 43 -15.75 11.57 11.22
N MET A 44 -15.24 12.77 10.97
CA MET A 44 -13.85 13.12 11.26
C MET A 44 -13.66 13.29 12.78
N ASP A 45 -12.67 12.60 13.35
CA ASP A 45 -12.22 12.86 14.71
C ASP A 45 -11.43 14.18 14.73
N GLN A 46 -11.94 15.16 15.48
CA GLN A 46 -11.35 16.50 15.61
C GLN A 46 -10.46 16.67 16.84
N ALA A 47 -10.51 15.74 17.78
CA ALA A 47 -9.76 15.83 19.03
C ALA A 47 -8.26 15.57 18.83
N ASN A 48 -7.91 14.59 17.97
CA ASN A 48 -6.53 14.21 17.70
C ASN A 48 -6.31 13.99 16.19
N PRO A 49 -5.53 14.84 15.51
CA PRO A 49 -5.24 14.69 14.09
C PRO A 49 -4.58 13.36 13.72
N LEU A 50 -3.81 12.75 14.62
CA LEU A 50 -3.14 11.47 14.41
C LEU A 50 -4.15 10.33 14.24
N THR A 51 -5.27 10.36 14.96
CA THR A 51 -6.36 9.38 14.79
C THR A 51 -6.90 9.38 13.38
N GLY A 52 -7.11 10.57 12.78
CA GLY A 52 -7.55 10.69 11.40
C GLY A 52 -6.54 10.13 10.40
N LEU A 53 -5.24 10.35 10.65
CA LEU A 53 -4.17 9.82 9.80
C LEU A 53 -4.10 8.29 9.87
N THR A 54 -4.14 7.72 11.07
CA THR A 54 -4.09 6.26 11.26
C THR A 54 -5.31 5.57 10.64
N HIS A 55 -6.49 6.15 10.75
CA HIS A 55 -7.70 5.62 10.10
C HIS A 55 -7.59 5.59 8.58
N LYS A 56 -6.97 6.59 7.96
CA LYS A 56 -6.75 6.62 6.50
C LYS A 56 -5.73 5.57 6.03
N ARG A 57 -4.86 5.11 6.91
CA ARG A 57 -3.82 4.11 6.63
C ARG A 57 -4.23 2.70 7.07
N ARG A 58 -5.47 2.51 7.52
CA ARG A 58 -5.99 1.20 7.92
C ARG A 58 -6.32 0.37 6.68
N LEU A 59 -5.88 -0.88 6.69
CA LEU A 59 -6.13 -1.86 5.64
C LEU A 59 -7.13 -2.89 6.15
N SER A 60 -8.17 -3.16 5.35
CA SER A 60 -9.11 -4.24 5.61
C SER A 60 -8.96 -5.32 4.55
N ALA A 61 -8.96 -6.58 4.93
CA ALA A 61 -8.99 -7.69 3.99
C ALA A 61 -10.36 -7.82 3.29
N LEU A 62 -11.42 -7.37 3.95
CA LEU A 62 -12.81 -7.58 3.54
C LEU A 62 -13.56 -6.25 3.36
N GLY A 63 -14.65 -6.32 2.61
CA GLY A 63 -15.56 -5.20 2.41
C GLY A 63 -15.21 -4.32 1.21
N PRO A 64 -16.00 -3.26 0.98
CA PRO A 64 -15.76 -2.33 -0.12
C PRO A 64 -14.42 -1.61 0.07
N GLY A 65 -13.57 -1.63 -0.95
CA GLY A 65 -12.21 -1.07 -0.88
C GLY A 65 -11.19 -1.93 -0.13
N GLY A 66 -11.55 -3.16 0.29
CA GLY A 66 -10.63 -4.10 0.93
C GLY A 66 -9.65 -4.76 -0.05
N LEU A 67 -8.57 -5.35 0.49
CA LEU A 67 -7.50 -6.00 -0.27
C LEU A 67 -8.00 -7.18 -1.13
N ALA A 68 -9.03 -7.89 -0.69
CA ALA A 68 -9.63 -9.01 -1.43
C ALA A 68 -10.55 -8.58 -2.59
N GLY A 69 -10.73 -7.28 -2.80
CA GLY A 69 -11.56 -6.71 -3.85
C GLY A 69 -13.07 -6.98 -3.67
N HIS A 70 -13.87 -6.46 -4.61
CA HIS A 70 -15.35 -6.54 -4.57
C HIS A 70 -15.93 -7.94 -4.67
N LYS A 71 -15.15 -8.94 -5.08
CA LYS A 71 -15.65 -10.30 -5.32
C LYS A 71 -15.69 -11.18 -4.08
N SER A 72 -15.13 -10.75 -2.97
CA SER A 72 -15.29 -11.49 -1.71
C SER A 72 -16.66 -11.15 -1.10
N GLY A 73 -17.72 -11.70 -1.69
CA GLY A 73 -19.10 -11.57 -1.23
C GLY A 73 -19.36 -12.21 0.13
N SER A 74 -18.34 -12.61 0.85
CA SER A 74 -18.44 -13.08 2.22
C SER A 74 -18.33 -11.88 3.17
N SER A 75 -19.46 -11.22 3.35
CA SER A 75 -19.65 -10.25 4.46
C SER A 75 -19.66 -10.93 5.84
N ARG A 76 -19.52 -12.24 5.92
CA ARG A 76 -19.52 -12.99 7.17
C ARG A 76 -18.08 -13.25 7.64
N ARG A 77 -17.68 -12.50 8.66
CA ARG A 77 -16.38 -12.60 9.36
C ARG A 77 -16.08 -14.01 9.90
N THR A 78 -17.10 -14.82 10.12
CA THR A 78 -16.99 -16.16 10.72
C THR A 78 -16.46 -17.23 9.77
N ASN A 79 -16.50 -17.01 8.45
CA ASN A 79 -16.13 -18.03 7.45
C ASN A 79 -14.79 -17.71 6.74
N VAL A 80 -14.01 -16.77 7.29
CA VAL A 80 -12.70 -16.45 6.70
C VAL A 80 -11.65 -17.45 7.21
N PRO A 81 -10.92 -18.13 6.30
CA PRO A 81 -9.89 -19.09 6.68
C PRO A 81 -8.81 -18.44 7.55
N THR A 82 -8.22 -19.20 8.46
CA THR A 82 -7.14 -18.76 9.33
C THR A 82 -5.92 -18.28 8.53
N ALA A 83 -5.63 -18.90 7.40
CA ALA A 83 -4.52 -18.53 6.53
C ALA A 83 -4.53 -17.06 6.06
N VAL A 84 -5.74 -16.46 5.90
CA VAL A 84 -5.86 -15.04 5.50
C VAL A 84 -5.57 -14.09 6.68
N ARG A 85 -5.61 -14.62 7.90
CA ARG A 85 -5.37 -13.86 9.14
C ARG A 85 -3.91 -13.88 9.58
N ASP A 86 -3.13 -14.79 9.01
CA ASP A 86 -1.72 -14.97 9.36
C ASP A 86 -0.84 -13.89 8.72
N VAL A 87 0.32 -13.68 9.31
CA VAL A 87 1.35 -12.81 8.75
C VAL A 87 2.05 -13.56 7.62
N HIS A 88 2.08 -12.97 6.44
CA HIS A 88 2.77 -13.48 5.26
C HIS A 88 4.08 -12.73 5.02
N ASN A 89 5.06 -13.36 4.38
CA ASN A 89 6.35 -12.72 4.06
C ASN A 89 6.19 -11.45 3.22
N SER A 90 5.18 -11.39 2.34
CA SER A 90 4.86 -10.21 1.54
C SER A 90 4.43 -8.99 2.36
N HIS A 91 4.10 -9.17 3.64
CA HIS A 91 3.77 -8.06 4.55
C HIS A 91 5.01 -7.27 4.99
N TYR A 92 6.21 -7.82 4.80
CA TYR A 92 7.44 -7.16 5.21
C TYR A 92 7.57 -5.77 4.59
N SER A 93 7.85 -4.77 5.41
CA SER A 93 7.90 -3.34 5.06
C SER A 93 6.59 -2.73 4.49
N ARG A 94 5.50 -3.50 4.34
CA ARG A 94 4.21 -3.05 3.76
C ARG A 94 3.09 -2.99 4.76
N MET A 95 2.94 -4.00 5.59
CA MET A 95 1.90 -4.08 6.60
C MET A 95 2.52 -4.33 7.97
N CYS A 96 2.05 -3.63 9.00
CA CYS A 96 2.48 -3.87 10.37
C CYS A 96 1.99 -5.25 10.84
N PRO A 97 2.89 -6.15 11.31
CA PRO A 97 2.50 -7.49 11.73
C PRO A 97 1.84 -7.53 13.11
N ILE A 98 1.95 -6.48 13.90
CA ILE A 98 1.47 -6.43 15.29
C ILE A 98 0.23 -5.54 15.48
N GLU A 99 0.01 -4.56 14.62
CA GLU A 99 -1.13 -3.64 14.72
C GLU A 99 -2.37 -4.28 14.08
N THR A 100 -3.12 -5.04 14.86
CA THR A 100 -4.37 -5.69 14.48
C THR A 100 -5.33 -5.72 15.68
N PRO A 101 -6.65 -5.67 15.47
CA PRO A 101 -7.61 -5.81 16.56
C PRO A 101 -7.54 -7.19 17.22
N GLU A 102 -7.96 -7.25 18.48
CA GLU A 102 -8.24 -8.50 19.17
C GLU A 102 -9.66 -8.99 18.85
N GLY A 103 -9.87 -10.30 18.92
CA GLY A 103 -11.18 -10.91 18.73
C GLY A 103 -11.51 -11.29 17.28
N PRO A 104 -12.79 -11.19 16.85
CA PRO A 104 -13.25 -11.74 15.56
C PRO A 104 -12.59 -11.14 14.32
N ASN A 105 -12.03 -9.96 14.43
CA ASN A 105 -11.38 -9.22 13.33
C ASN A 105 -9.86 -9.37 13.31
N ILE A 106 -9.28 -10.22 14.15
CA ILE A 106 -7.83 -10.44 14.19
C ILE A 106 -7.31 -10.85 12.80
N GLY A 107 -6.24 -10.21 12.35
CA GLY A 107 -5.64 -10.47 11.04
C GLY A 107 -6.43 -9.97 9.82
N LEU A 108 -7.69 -9.56 9.98
CA LEU A 108 -8.51 -9.01 8.88
C LEU A 108 -8.39 -7.50 8.74
N ILE A 109 -8.03 -6.83 9.80
CA ILE A 109 -7.78 -5.38 9.83
C ILE A 109 -6.34 -5.19 10.26
N GLY A 110 -5.58 -4.51 9.44
CA GLY A 110 -4.19 -4.17 9.70
C GLY A 110 -3.92 -2.71 9.41
N SER A 111 -2.68 -2.31 9.51
CA SER A 111 -2.23 -0.95 9.22
C SER A 111 -1.10 -0.97 8.21
N LEU A 112 -1.09 0.04 7.36
CA LEU A 112 -0.01 0.25 6.40
C LEU A 112 1.27 0.60 7.17
N ALA A 113 2.39 -0.03 6.82
CA ALA A 113 3.69 0.29 7.41
C ALA A 113 4.08 1.74 7.15
N LEU A 114 4.91 2.31 8.01
CA LEU A 114 5.19 3.74 8.06
C LEU A 114 5.61 4.32 6.70
N TYR A 115 6.52 3.67 6.02
CA TYR A 115 7.07 4.10 4.73
C TYR A 115 6.41 3.46 3.52
N ALA A 116 5.45 2.55 3.71
CA ALA A 116 4.73 1.95 2.61
C ALA A 116 3.73 2.95 1.99
N ARG A 117 3.52 2.79 0.70
CA ARG A 117 2.52 3.55 -0.06
C ARG A 117 1.76 2.63 -1.01
N VAL A 118 0.65 3.13 -1.52
CA VAL A 118 -0.14 2.45 -2.55
C VAL A 118 0.19 3.09 -3.90
N ASN A 119 0.51 2.28 -4.91
CA ASN A 119 0.79 2.75 -6.26
C ASN A 119 -0.50 3.04 -7.05
N GLU A 120 -0.35 3.51 -8.28
CA GLU A 120 -1.46 3.84 -9.19
C GLU A 120 -2.37 2.65 -9.51
N TYR A 121 -1.84 1.44 -9.43
CA TYR A 121 -2.57 0.19 -9.71
C TYR A 121 -3.24 -0.40 -8.46
N GLY A 122 -3.03 0.20 -7.27
CA GLY A 122 -3.58 -0.27 -6.01
C GLY A 122 -2.72 -1.29 -5.26
N PHE A 123 -1.49 -1.56 -5.70
CA PHE A 123 -0.54 -2.42 -4.98
C PHE A 123 0.22 -1.64 -3.92
N ILE A 124 0.56 -2.32 -2.83
CA ILE A 124 1.38 -1.73 -1.76
C ILE A 124 2.84 -1.88 -2.12
N GLU A 125 3.56 -0.77 -2.13
CA GLU A 125 5.00 -0.68 -2.36
C GLU A 125 5.72 -0.27 -1.09
N ALA A 126 6.96 -0.73 -0.98
CA ALA A 126 7.89 -0.30 0.07
C ALA A 126 9.18 0.25 -0.55
N PRO A 127 9.85 1.21 0.11
CA PRO A 127 11.12 1.75 -0.36
C PRO A 127 12.26 0.84 0.07
N PHE A 128 13.16 0.58 -0.87
CA PHE A 128 14.39 -0.17 -0.65
C PHE A 128 15.57 0.61 -1.19
N ARG A 129 16.66 0.62 -0.44
CA ARG A 129 17.91 1.21 -0.89
C ARG A 129 18.65 0.20 -1.77
N ARG A 130 18.96 0.58 -2.99
CA ARG A 130 19.69 -0.28 -3.94
C ARG A 130 21.08 -0.61 -3.43
N VAL A 131 21.52 -1.84 -3.63
CA VAL A 131 22.85 -2.31 -3.31
C VAL A 131 23.53 -2.78 -4.59
N GLU A 132 24.72 -2.24 -4.87
CA GLU A 132 25.53 -2.61 -6.04
C GLU A 132 26.88 -3.11 -5.56
N ASN A 133 27.26 -4.32 -5.97
CA ASN A 133 28.52 -4.96 -5.58
C ASN A 133 28.79 -5.04 -4.07
N GLY A 134 27.72 -5.17 -3.27
CA GLY A 134 27.81 -5.22 -1.81
C GLY A 134 27.88 -3.85 -1.11
N VAL A 135 27.80 -2.75 -1.86
CA VAL A 135 27.78 -1.38 -1.34
C VAL A 135 26.38 -0.81 -1.44
N ALA A 136 25.85 -0.27 -0.35
CA ALA A 136 24.55 0.40 -0.34
C ALA A 136 24.65 1.78 -1.00
N THR A 137 23.90 1.99 -2.07
CA THR A 137 23.83 3.28 -2.80
C THR A 137 22.78 4.19 -2.18
N ASP A 138 22.71 5.45 -2.59
CA ASP A 138 21.67 6.40 -2.14
C ASP A 138 20.40 6.33 -3.00
N GLN A 139 20.36 5.44 -3.98
CA GLN A 139 19.19 5.25 -4.83
C GLN A 139 18.11 4.45 -4.10
N ILE A 140 16.90 4.97 -4.10
CA ILE A 140 15.72 4.34 -3.51
C ILE A 140 14.84 3.79 -4.62
N ASP A 141 14.60 2.49 -4.59
CA ASP A 141 13.68 1.81 -5.48
C ASP A 141 12.41 1.43 -4.71
N TRP A 142 11.25 1.72 -5.31
CA TRP A 142 9.96 1.31 -4.77
C TRP A 142 9.58 -0.02 -5.38
N MET A 143 9.38 -1.02 -4.53
CA MET A 143 9.10 -2.39 -4.98
C MET A 143 7.80 -2.92 -4.39
N THR A 144 7.04 -3.60 -5.23
CA THR A 144 5.91 -4.43 -4.83
C THR A 144 6.41 -5.78 -4.30
N ALA A 145 5.52 -6.59 -3.70
CA ALA A 145 5.94 -7.86 -3.10
C ALA A 145 6.46 -8.88 -4.13
N ASP A 146 5.89 -8.89 -5.32
CA ASP A 146 6.29 -9.77 -6.42
C ASP A 146 7.64 -9.36 -7.04
N GLU A 147 7.98 -8.08 -7.00
CA GLU A 147 9.30 -7.59 -7.41
C GLU A 147 10.34 -7.92 -6.35
N GLU A 148 10.01 -7.69 -5.07
CA GLU A 148 10.89 -8.01 -3.94
C GLU A 148 11.27 -9.47 -3.88
N GLU A 149 10.34 -10.39 -4.18
CA GLU A 149 10.59 -11.84 -4.15
C GLU A 149 11.70 -12.28 -5.11
N LYS A 150 11.95 -11.51 -6.16
CA LYS A 150 13.03 -11.78 -7.14
C LYS A 150 14.42 -11.43 -6.61
N HIS A 151 14.50 -10.79 -5.43
CA HIS A 151 15.71 -10.18 -4.93
C HIS A 151 16.05 -10.67 -3.52
N VAL A 152 17.33 -10.64 -3.18
CA VAL A 152 17.80 -10.90 -1.82
C VAL A 152 17.82 -9.58 -1.06
N ILE A 153 17.03 -9.50 0.00
CA ILE A 153 16.84 -8.30 0.79
C ILE A 153 17.60 -8.42 2.12
N ALA A 154 18.42 -7.45 2.44
CA ALA A 154 19.03 -7.32 3.75
C ALA A 154 18.09 -6.57 4.70
N PRO A 155 17.89 -7.03 5.94
CA PRO A 155 17.17 -6.29 6.95
C PRO A 155 17.91 -4.99 7.31
N ALA A 156 17.16 -3.99 7.79
CA ALA A 156 17.66 -2.67 8.14
C ALA A 156 18.79 -2.70 9.19
N ASN A 157 18.74 -3.64 10.12
CA ASN A 157 19.73 -3.78 11.18
C ASN A 157 21.05 -4.46 10.74
N THR A 158 21.19 -4.82 9.46
CA THR A 158 22.44 -5.39 8.96
C THR A 158 23.55 -4.33 9.04
N PRO A 159 24.66 -4.61 9.73
CA PRO A 159 25.73 -3.64 9.93
C PRO A 159 26.39 -3.27 8.61
N LEU A 160 26.67 -1.99 8.44
CA LEU A 160 27.42 -1.43 7.33
C LEU A 160 28.75 -0.85 7.83
N ASP A 161 29.78 -0.91 7.01
CA ASP A 161 31.00 -0.17 7.25
C ASP A 161 30.73 1.34 7.11
N PRO A 162 30.95 2.16 8.16
CA PRO A 162 30.62 3.57 8.14
C PRO A 162 31.40 4.39 7.11
N LYS A 163 32.50 3.85 6.54
CA LYS A 163 33.32 4.54 5.55
C LYS A 163 32.99 4.13 4.12
N THR A 164 32.71 2.84 3.90
CA THR A 164 32.53 2.29 2.54
C THR A 164 31.07 1.95 2.22
N ASN A 165 30.16 1.97 3.21
CA ASN A 165 28.78 1.51 3.11
C ASN A 165 28.66 0.04 2.62
N GLU A 166 29.71 -0.75 2.79
CA GLU A 166 29.68 -2.19 2.49
C GLU A 166 28.97 -2.96 3.61
N PHE A 167 28.23 -4.00 3.24
CA PHE A 167 27.61 -4.88 4.22
C PHE A 167 28.64 -5.70 4.96
N ILE A 168 28.53 -5.74 6.29
CA ILE A 168 29.36 -6.56 7.16
C ILE A 168 28.48 -7.67 7.74
N THR A 169 28.72 -8.90 7.34
CA THR A 169 28.10 -10.08 7.95
C THR A 169 29.16 -11.01 8.45
N THR A 170 28.87 -11.78 9.49
CA THR A 170 29.74 -12.84 9.99
C THR A 170 29.17 -14.18 9.59
N ASP A 171 30.02 -15.08 9.10
CA ASP A 171 29.65 -16.49 8.90
C ASP A 171 29.56 -17.26 10.24
N ALA A 172 29.26 -18.54 10.17
CA ALA A 172 29.13 -19.38 11.34
C ALA A 172 30.45 -19.51 12.13
N GLU A 173 31.58 -19.24 11.51
CA GLU A 173 32.93 -19.27 12.11
C GLU A 173 33.34 -17.89 12.66
N GLY A 174 32.48 -16.85 12.56
CA GLY A 174 32.76 -15.51 13.06
C GLY A 174 33.64 -14.65 12.12
N LYS A 175 33.87 -15.13 10.90
CA LYS A 175 34.62 -14.38 9.88
C LYS A 175 33.74 -13.36 9.19
N ILE A 176 34.26 -12.15 8.96
CA ILE A 176 33.57 -11.10 8.23
C ILE A 176 33.40 -11.53 6.77
N VAL A 177 32.14 -11.64 6.34
CA VAL A 177 31.76 -11.93 4.95
C VAL A 177 31.04 -10.72 4.37
N ARG A 178 31.36 -10.38 3.12
CA ARG A 178 30.71 -9.31 2.37
C ARG A 178 29.77 -9.96 1.35
N PRO A 179 28.45 -10.03 1.63
CA PRO A 179 27.53 -10.72 0.73
C PRO A 179 27.25 -9.88 -0.50
N HIS A 180 27.82 -10.29 -1.63
CA HIS A 180 27.58 -9.67 -2.95
C HIS A 180 26.17 -9.99 -3.52
N THR A 181 25.44 -10.90 -2.88
CA THR A 181 24.10 -11.33 -3.31
C THR A 181 22.98 -10.40 -2.83
N VAL A 182 23.25 -9.56 -1.84
CA VAL A 182 22.29 -8.57 -1.35
C VAL A 182 22.16 -7.44 -2.36
N ILE A 183 20.97 -7.19 -2.84
CA ILE A 183 20.71 -6.15 -3.84
C ILE A 183 19.84 -5.00 -3.34
N ALA A 184 19.24 -5.15 -2.16
CA ALA A 184 18.46 -4.10 -1.55
C ALA A 184 18.51 -4.18 -0.01
N ARG A 185 18.22 -3.06 0.64
CA ARG A 185 18.13 -2.93 2.10
C ARG A 185 16.88 -2.16 2.46
N THR A 186 16.18 -2.59 3.50
CA THR A 186 15.03 -1.85 4.04
C THR A 186 15.46 -0.57 4.75
N ARG A 187 14.54 0.37 4.84
CA ARG A 187 14.73 1.61 5.58
C ARG A 187 14.66 1.36 7.08
N ASP A 188 15.53 1.98 7.85
CA ASP A 188 15.49 1.95 9.31
C ASP A 188 14.28 2.74 9.85
N PHE A 189 13.92 2.48 11.12
CA PHE A 189 12.77 3.12 11.76
C PHE A 189 12.91 4.63 11.87
N ASP A 190 14.13 5.14 12.06
CA ASP A 190 14.44 6.58 12.11
C ASP A 190 14.49 7.25 10.73
N GLY A 191 14.31 6.48 9.67
CA GLY A 191 14.36 6.98 8.30
C GLY A 191 15.72 6.87 7.62
N SER A 192 16.75 6.36 8.31
CA SER A 192 18.04 6.02 7.71
C SER A 192 17.98 4.72 6.90
N PHE A 193 19.01 4.46 6.10
CA PHE A 193 19.16 3.23 5.33
C PHE A 193 20.40 2.46 5.79
#